data_04541aaf20923f20faf50fdce1720738
#
_entry.id   04541aaf20923f20faf50fdce1720738
#
_cell.length_a   1.000
_cell.length_b   1.000
_cell.length_c   1.000
_cell.angle_alpha   90.00
_cell.angle_beta   90.00
_cell.angle_gamma   90.00
#
_symmetry.space_group_name_H-M   'P 1'
#
loop_
_entity.id
_entity.type
_entity.pdbx_description
1 polymer ?
#
loop_
_entity_poly.entity_id
_entity_poly.type
_entity_poly.pdbx_seq_one_letter_code
_entity_poly.pdbx_strand_id
1 'polypeptide(L)'
;MSPQNLITQVKKKGIDWMALTDHNSLANCPAYATVAEREGVYFTWGVEVQTSEEIHLLIYFDSSEKGKKFGELLYNSLLPIDNNPDFFGDQVIIDENENILQMEPKALINSSIWNLNTTVETAMKYGGFCVPAHIDAEVNSIISQLGFIPDNPEFNLFSITARANTELLISRYPSLKGKSFLRASDAHYLSDVGSGTSKILVKEPSAYELAQAALKAEGRKIVV
;
A
#
# COMPACT_ATOMS: atom_id res chain seq x y z
N MET A 1 12.66 5.17 -6.91
CA MET A 1 13.15 3.99 -7.72
C MET A 1 12.50 4.11 -9.08
N SER A 2 13.19 3.77 -10.17
CA SER A 2 12.56 3.81 -11.50
C SER A 2 11.79 2.52 -11.82
N PRO A 3 10.78 2.54 -12.72
CA PRO A 3 9.96 1.36 -13.03
C PRO A 3 10.79 0.18 -13.49
N GLN A 4 11.72 0.39 -14.43
CA GLN A 4 12.54 -0.69 -14.97
C GLN A 4 13.43 -1.33 -13.90
N ASN A 5 14.07 -0.50 -13.05
CA ASN A 5 14.95 -0.99 -12.01
C ASN A 5 14.17 -1.75 -10.92
N LEU A 6 12.99 -1.23 -10.52
CA LEU A 6 12.15 -1.88 -9.51
C LEU A 6 11.64 -3.24 -10.00
N ILE A 7 11.06 -3.30 -11.21
CA ILE A 7 10.53 -4.55 -11.77
C ILE A 7 11.65 -5.58 -11.98
N THR A 8 12.82 -5.15 -12.45
CA THR A 8 13.99 -6.03 -12.56
C THR A 8 14.38 -6.62 -11.21
N GLN A 9 14.38 -5.82 -10.15
CA GLN A 9 14.72 -6.30 -8.81
C GLN A 9 13.63 -7.24 -8.24
N VAL A 10 12.36 -6.95 -8.47
CA VAL A 10 11.21 -7.81 -8.12
C VAL A 10 11.40 -9.21 -8.73
N LYS A 11 11.67 -9.28 -10.05
CA LYS A 11 11.93 -10.54 -10.75
C LYS A 11 13.16 -11.28 -10.22
N LYS A 12 14.25 -10.55 -9.97
CA LYS A 12 15.49 -11.12 -9.40
C LYS A 12 15.26 -11.75 -8.03
N LYS A 13 14.30 -11.23 -7.27
CA LYS A 13 13.91 -11.76 -5.95
C LYS A 13 12.88 -12.90 -6.03
N GLY A 14 12.46 -13.28 -7.25
CA GLY A 14 11.46 -14.34 -7.45
C GLY A 14 10.06 -13.93 -7.00
N ILE A 15 9.78 -12.63 -7.00
CA ILE A 15 8.46 -12.08 -6.71
C ILE A 15 7.68 -11.98 -8.01
N ASP A 16 6.48 -12.52 -8.07
CA ASP A 16 5.63 -12.57 -9.25
C ASP A 16 4.44 -11.61 -9.20
N TRP A 17 4.13 -11.08 -8.02
CA TRP A 17 3.05 -10.11 -7.80
C TRP A 17 3.49 -8.97 -6.87
N MET A 18 3.26 -7.73 -7.31
CA MET A 18 3.58 -6.53 -6.55
C MET A 18 2.47 -5.48 -6.62
N ALA A 19 2.47 -4.57 -5.66
CA ALA A 19 1.74 -3.32 -5.72
C ALA A 19 2.72 -2.15 -5.59
N LEU A 20 2.44 -1.04 -6.28
CA LEU A 20 3.07 0.25 -5.99
C LEU A 20 2.15 0.99 -5.03
N THR A 21 2.71 1.50 -3.93
CA THR A 21 1.96 2.18 -2.87
C THR A 21 2.67 3.45 -2.43
N ASP A 22 2.96 4.35 -3.39
CA ASP A 22 3.56 5.65 -3.09
C ASP A 22 2.71 6.41 -2.07
N HIS A 23 3.35 7.24 -1.23
CA HIS A 23 2.65 8.05 -0.25
C HIS A 23 1.65 8.99 -0.93
N ASN A 24 0.39 8.89 -0.55
CA ASN A 24 -0.72 9.75 -0.96
C ASN A 24 -0.87 9.99 -2.48
N SER A 25 -0.29 9.13 -3.32
CA SER A 25 -0.33 9.29 -4.77
C SER A 25 -0.43 7.96 -5.53
N LEU A 26 -1.26 7.94 -6.58
CA LEU A 26 -1.31 6.86 -7.58
C LEU A 26 -0.73 7.31 -8.93
N ALA A 27 -0.12 8.49 -9.00
CA ALA A 27 0.27 9.12 -10.27
C ALA A 27 1.33 8.32 -11.04
N ASN A 28 2.19 7.58 -10.34
CA ASN A 28 3.20 6.71 -10.96
C ASN A 28 2.69 5.31 -11.33
N CYS A 29 1.53 4.87 -10.82
CA CYS A 29 0.99 3.53 -11.11
C CYS A 29 0.91 3.21 -12.62
N PRO A 30 0.54 4.15 -13.54
CA PRO A 30 0.51 3.87 -14.98
C PRO A 30 1.85 3.39 -15.54
N ALA A 31 2.94 4.09 -15.20
CA ALA A 31 4.29 3.76 -15.68
C ALA A 31 4.72 2.37 -15.20
N TYR A 32 4.52 2.10 -13.91
CA TYR A 32 4.90 0.82 -13.32
C TYR A 32 4.03 -0.33 -13.81
N ALA A 33 2.73 -0.12 -14.01
CA ALA A 33 1.83 -1.13 -14.57
C ALA A 33 2.27 -1.55 -15.99
N THR A 34 2.62 -0.59 -16.85
CA THR A 34 3.08 -0.84 -18.21
C THR A 34 4.38 -1.65 -18.22
N VAL A 35 5.35 -1.29 -17.36
CA VAL A 35 6.62 -2.03 -17.28
C VAL A 35 6.40 -3.42 -16.68
N ALA A 36 5.58 -3.56 -15.64
CA ALA A 36 5.27 -4.84 -15.02
C ALA A 36 4.61 -5.81 -16.01
N GLU A 37 3.63 -5.34 -16.80
CA GLU A 37 2.98 -6.13 -17.84
C GLU A 37 4.00 -6.62 -18.90
N ARG A 38 4.84 -5.71 -19.40
CA ARG A 38 5.91 -6.04 -20.36
C ARG A 38 6.86 -7.11 -19.83
N GLU A 39 7.16 -7.07 -18.55
CA GLU A 39 8.10 -7.95 -17.87
C GLU A 39 7.46 -9.21 -17.28
N GLY A 40 6.14 -9.38 -17.40
CA GLY A 40 5.43 -10.56 -16.92
C GLY A 40 5.33 -10.63 -15.39
N VAL A 41 5.25 -9.49 -14.71
CA VAL A 41 4.99 -9.36 -13.28
C VAL A 41 3.56 -8.88 -13.08
N TYR A 42 2.79 -9.56 -12.23
CA TYR A 42 1.45 -9.08 -11.87
C TYR A 42 1.55 -7.79 -11.05
N PHE A 43 0.74 -6.82 -11.43
CA PHE A 43 0.76 -5.50 -10.83
C PHE A 43 -0.61 -5.10 -10.28
N THR A 44 -0.63 -4.67 -9.03
CA THR A 44 -1.83 -4.08 -8.40
C THR A 44 -1.61 -2.59 -8.20
N TRP A 45 -2.58 -1.79 -8.63
CA TRP A 45 -2.63 -0.37 -8.33
C TRP A 45 -2.83 -0.16 -6.84
N GLY A 46 -2.00 0.67 -6.22
CA GLY A 46 -2.10 0.94 -4.79
C GLY A 46 -1.66 2.34 -4.43
N VAL A 47 -1.92 2.69 -3.20
CA VAL A 47 -1.49 3.93 -2.55
C VAL A 47 -1.33 3.68 -1.06
N GLU A 48 -0.36 4.31 -0.43
CA GLU A 48 -0.29 4.41 1.01
C GLU A 48 -0.80 5.78 1.45
N VAL A 49 -2.02 5.80 1.99
CA VAL A 49 -2.65 7.03 2.49
C VAL A 49 -2.21 7.27 3.92
N GLN A 50 -1.74 8.49 4.22
CA GLN A 50 -1.58 8.94 5.59
C GLN A 50 -2.82 9.71 6.03
N THR A 51 -3.55 9.16 6.99
CA THR A 51 -4.79 9.78 7.53
C THR A 51 -4.47 10.97 8.43
N SER A 52 -5.49 11.73 8.84
CA SER A 52 -5.33 12.86 9.76
C SER A 52 -4.84 12.44 11.15
N GLU A 53 -5.02 11.18 11.52
CA GLU A 53 -4.47 10.57 12.74
C GLU A 53 -3.03 10.08 12.56
N GLU A 54 -2.40 10.35 11.39
CA GLU A 54 -1.07 9.86 11.01
C GLU A 54 -0.99 8.32 10.90
N ILE A 55 -2.11 7.67 10.57
CA ILE A 55 -2.14 6.23 10.29
C ILE A 55 -1.84 6.02 8.82
N HIS A 56 -0.90 5.12 8.50
CA HIS A 56 -0.69 4.63 7.15
C HIS A 56 -1.70 3.53 6.81
N LEU A 57 -2.39 3.71 5.71
CA LEU A 57 -3.39 2.78 5.19
C LEU A 57 -3.09 2.45 3.73
N LEU A 58 -2.76 1.20 3.46
CA LEU A 58 -2.60 0.69 2.09
C LEU A 58 -3.98 0.50 1.47
N ILE A 59 -4.17 0.99 0.26
CA ILE A 59 -5.41 0.83 -0.48
C ILE A 59 -5.08 0.27 -1.86
N TYR A 60 -5.70 -0.85 -2.21
CA TYR A 60 -5.47 -1.57 -3.47
C TYR A 60 -6.70 -1.51 -4.37
N PHE A 61 -6.47 -1.39 -5.69
CA PHE A 61 -7.53 -1.26 -6.69
C PHE A 61 -7.32 -2.25 -7.83
N ASP A 62 -8.40 -2.92 -8.26
CA ASP A 62 -8.41 -3.74 -9.48
C ASP A 62 -8.65 -2.88 -10.74
N SER A 63 -9.36 -1.76 -10.60
CA SER A 63 -9.66 -0.84 -11.69
C SER A 63 -8.74 0.38 -11.65
N SER A 64 -7.92 0.54 -12.68
CA SER A 64 -7.07 1.73 -12.85
C SER A 64 -7.90 3.02 -12.94
N GLU A 65 -9.09 2.98 -13.57
CA GLU A 65 -9.99 4.13 -13.66
C GLU A 65 -10.50 4.55 -12.27
N LYS A 66 -10.93 3.56 -11.46
CA LYS A 66 -11.41 3.83 -10.10
C LYS A 66 -10.27 4.30 -9.19
N GLY A 67 -9.08 3.70 -9.31
CA GLY A 67 -7.89 4.13 -8.61
C GLY A 67 -7.52 5.58 -8.93
N LYS A 68 -7.53 5.96 -10.21
CA LYS A 68 -7.29 7.36 -10.64
C LYS A 68 -8.30 8.34 -10.02
N LYS A 69 -9.61 8.02 -10.08
CA LYS A 69 -10.65 8.85 -9.47
C LYS A 69 -10.48 9.00 -7.95
N PHE A 70 -10.12 7.92 -7.28
CA PHE A 70 -9.78 7.98 -5.85
C PHE A 70 -8.55 8.87 -5.62
N GLY A 71 -7.50 8.70 -6.42
CA GLY A 71 -6.27 9.49 -6.33
C GLY A 71 -6.50 10.99 -6.49
N GLU A 72 -7.39 11.42 -7.42
CA GLU A 72 -7.77 12.82 -7.58
C GLU A 72 -8.44 13.39 -6.32
N LEU A 73 -9.34 12.61 -5.69
CA LEU A 73 -10.00 13.02 -4.45
C LEU A 73 -9.01 13.08 -3.28
N LEU A 74 -8.14 12.07 -3.18
CA LEU A 74 -7.08 12.03 -2.18
C LEU A 74 -6.16 13.24 -2.32
N TYR A 75 -5.70 13.54 -3.53
CA TYR A 75 -4.84 14.70 -3.79
C TYR A 75 -5.49 16.03 -3.36
N ASN A 76 -6.81 16.18 -3.59
CA ASN A 76 -7.57 17.34 -3.15
C ASN A 76 -7.76 17.41 -1.64
N SER A 77 -7.59 16.28 -0.92
CA SER A 77 -7.66 16.22 0.53
C SER A 77 -6.32 16.47 1.23
N LEU A 78 -5.21 16.53 0.47
CA LEU A 78 -3.90 16.83 1.03
C LEU A 78 -3.80 18.29 1.45
N LEU A 79 -3.11 18.53 2.55
CA LEU A 79 -2.78 19.87 2.98
C LEU A 79 -2.00 20.62 1.88
N PRO A 80 -2.25 21.92 1.67
CA PRO A 80 -1.56 22.73 0.68
C PRO A 80 -0.16 23.14 1.16
N ILE A 81 0.67 22.16 1.44
CA ILE A 81 2.05 22.34 1.89
C ILE A 81 2.96 21.94 0.74
N ASP A 82 3.81 22.87 0.33
CA ASP A 82 4.77 22.65 -0.74
C ASP A 82 5.86 21.65 -0.31
N ASN A 83 6.30 20.83 -1.26
CA ASN A 83 7.47 19.97 -1.06
C ASN A 83 8.73 20.84 -0.86
N ASN A 84 9.61 20.39 0.00
CA ASN A 84 10.96 20.94 0.13
C ASN A 84 11.96 19.92 -0.43
N PRO A 85 12.42 20.05 -1.69
CA PRO A 85 13.33 19.09 -2.31
C PRO A 85 14.69 18.96 -1.59
N ASP A 86 15.16 20.02 -0.95
CA ASP A 86 16.42 19.98 -0.20
C ASP A 86 16.33 19.07 1.04
N PHE A 87 15.12 18.83 1.53
CA PHE A 87 14.87 18.02 2.72
C PHE A 87 14.25 16.67 2.40
N PHE A 88 13.21 16.64 1.55
CA PHE A 88 12.47 15.42 1.22
C PHE A 88 12.86 14.80 -0.13
N GLY A 89 13.70 15.49 -0.91
CA GLY A 89 14.01 15.10 -2.28
C GLY A 89 12.94 15.51 -3.28
N ASP A 90 13.23 15.24 -4.55
CA ASP A 90 12.30 15.47 -5.65
C ASP A 90 11.20 14.42 -5.66
N GLN A 91 9.95 14.86 -5.81
CA GLN A 91 8.80 14.02 -6.03
C GLN A 91 8.41 14.11 -7.50
N VAL A 92 8.74 13.05 -8.26
CA VAL A 92 8.56 13.04 -9.72
C VAL A 92 7.44 12.11 -10.15
N ILE A 93 6.66 12.55 -11.12
CA ILE A 93 5.74 11.68 -11.88
C ILE A 93 6.43 11.38 -13.21
N ILE A 94 6.52 10.10 -13.56
CA ILE A 94 7.29 9.61 -14.70
C ILE A 94 6.43 8.75 -15.63
N ASP A 95 6.88 8.61 -16.88
CA ASP A 95 6.34 7.63 -17.82
C ASP A 95 7.09 6.27 -17.76
N GLU A 96 6.65 5.30 -18.55
CA GLU A 96 7.25 3.96 -18.63
C GLU A 96 8.66 3.96 -19.25
N ASN A 97 9.09 5.05 -19.86
CA ASN A 97 10.42 5.28 -20.41
C ASN A 97 11.33 6.07 -19.47
N GLU A 98 10.83 6.30 -18.23
CA GLU A 98 11.52 7.06 -17.16
C GLU A 98 11.70 8.56 -17.47
N ASN A 99 10.92 9.12 -18.42
CA ASN A 99 10.87 10.56 -18.63
C ASN A 99 10.05 11.23 -17.53
N ILE A 100 10.56 12.34 -16.99
CA ILE A 100 9.81 13.14 -16.01
C ILE A 100 8.68 13.86 -16.72
N LEU A 101 7.44 13.55 -16.34
CA LEU A 101 6.24 14.21 -16.84
C LEU A 101 5.89 15.45 -16.03
N GLN A 102 6.12 15.38 -14.70
CA GLN A 102 5.78 16.45 -13.77
C GLN A 102 6.62 16.36 -12.50
N MET A 103 6.94 17.51 -11.92
CA MET A 103 7.40 17.63 -10.54
C MET A 103 6.17 17.81 -9.65
N GLU A 104 5.99 16.97 -8.65
CA GLU A 104 4.87 17.08 -7.72
C GLU A 104 5.14 18.19 -6.69
N PRO A 105 4.34 19.27 -6.67
CA PRO A 105 4.60 20.40 -5.81
C PRO A 105 4.19 20.18 -4.35
N LYS A 106 3.16 19.35 -4.08
CA LYS A 106 2.72 19.09 -2.69
C LYS A 106 3.63 18.10 -2.00
N ALA A 107 3.93 18.32 -0.73
CA ALA A 107 4.66 17.37 0.09
C ALA A 107 3.78 16.14 0.39
N LEU A 108 3.91 15.08 -0.42
CA LEU A 108 3.11 13.85 -0.33
C LEU A 108 3.30 13.09 0.99
N ILE A 109 4.36 13.38 1.74
CA ILE A 109 4.64 12.77 3.04
C ILE A 109 3.70 13.27 4.15
N ASN A 110 2.94 14.36 3.91
CA ASN A 110 2.02 14.90 4.92
C ASN A 110 0.68 14.17 4.95
N SER A 111 0.00 14.25 6.09
CA SER A 111 -1.35 13.69 6.26
C SER A 111 -2.37 14.36 5.34
N SER A 112 -3.34 13.57 4.89
CA SER A 112 -4.59 14.09 4.34
C SER A 112 -5.47 14.66 5.47
N ILE A 113 -6.48 15.46 5.11
CA ILE A 113 -7.49 15.91 6.07
C ILE A 113 -8.52 14.81 6.40
N TRP A 114 -8.47 13.67 5.73
CA TRP A 114 -9.38 12.55 5.99
C TRP A 114 -8.92 11.74 7.19
N ASN A 115 -9.84 11.47 8.10
CA ASN A 115 -9.62 10.50 9.16
C ASN A 115 -9.74 9.06 8.62
N LEU A 116 -9.41 8.09 9.46
CA LEU A 116 -9.42 6.67 9.10
C LEU A 116 -10.78 6.23 8.50
N ASN A 117 -11.90 6.60 9.13
CA ASN A 117 -13.24 6.23 8.67
C ASN A 117 -13.53 6.83 7.28
N THR A 118 -13.31 8.13 7.13
CA THR A 118 -13.54 8.83 5.84
C THR A 118 -12.67 8.25 4.73
N THR A 119 -11.42 7.90 5.05
CA THR A 119 -10.50 7.27 4.09
C THR A 119 -11.03 5.91 3.63
N VAL A 120 -11.42 5.06 4.57
CA VAL A 120 -11.95 3.72 4.25
C VAL A 120 -13.27 3.80 3.48
N GLU A 121 -14.23 4.63 3.93
CA GLU A 121 -15.52 4.81 3.24
C GLU A 121 -15.34 5.31 1.81
N THR A 122 -14.44 6.30 1.63
CA THR A 122 -14.14 6.83 0.29
C THR A 122 -13.49 5.78 -0.59
N ALA A 123 -12.48 5.06 -0.08
CA ALA A 123 -11.82 3.99 -0.82
C ALA A 123 -12.80 2.90 -1.25
N MET A 124 -13.65 2.41 -0.34
CA MET A 124 -14.66 1.40 -0.63
C MET A 124 -15.66 1.83 -1.70
N LYS A 125 -16.08 3.10 -1.69
CA LYS A 125 -16.95 3.68 -2.72
C LYS A 125 -16.34 3.58 -4.12
N TYR A 126 -15.03 3.63 -4.23
CA TYR A 126 -14.27 3.45 -5.49
C TYR A 126 -13.73 2.02 -5.66
N GLY A 127 -14.20 1.07 -4.85
CA GLY A 127 -13.81 -0.34 -4.97
C GLY A 127 -12.39 -0.63 -4.48
N GLY A 128 -11.85 0.23 -3.62
CA GLY A 128 -10.56 0.01 -2.96
C GLY A 128 -10.66 -1.00 -1.83
N PHE A 129 -9.64 -1.84 -1.68
CA PHE A 129 -9.44 -2.75 -0.56
C PHE A 129 -8.41 -2.17 0.40
N CYS A 130 -8.82 -1.89 1.63
CA CYS A 130 -8.03 -1.20 2.65
C CYS A 130 -7.33 -2.17 3.59
N VAL A 131 -6.05 -1.92 3.85
CA VAL A 131 -5.19 -2.72 4.74
C VAL A 131 -4.36 -1.78 5.62
N PRO A 132 -4.52 -1.78 6.96
CA PRO A 132 -3.63 -1.03 7.83
C PRO A 132 -2.17 -1.44 7.62
N ALA A 133 -1.29 -0.45 7.39
CA ALA A 133 0.10 -0.66 7.08
C ALA A 133 0.91 -0.99 8.33
N HIS A 134 1.95 -1.81 8.18
CA HIS A 134 3.02 -2.08 9.15
C HIS A 134 2.59 -1.91 10.62
N ILE A 135 1.51 -2.63 11.04
CA ILE A 135 0.85 -2.42 12.34
C ILE A 135 1.75 -2.61 13.57
N ASP A 136 2.89 -3.27 13.40
CA ASP A 136 3.94 -3.48 14.38
C ASP A 136 4.98 -2.35 14.43
N ALA A 137 4.88 -1.33 13.54
CA ALA A 137 5.78 -0.19 13.53
C ALA A 137 5.47 0.78 14.69
N GLU A 138 6.53 1.44 15.20
CA GLU A 138 6.44 2.38 16.31
C GLU A 138 5.83 3.74 15.90
N VAL A 139 5.82 4.03 14.60
CA VAL A 139 5.27 5.28 14.03
C VAL A 139 4.30 4.95 12.90
N ASN A 140 3.34 5.82 12.68
CA ASN A 140 2.37 5.78 11.59
C ASN A 140 1.57 4.48 11.46
N SER A 141 1.59 3.62 12.47
CA SER A 141 0.76 2.42 12.50
C SER A 141 -0.55 2.68 13.24
N ILE A 142 -1.59 1.91 12.91
CA ILE A 142 -2.88 2.02 13.61
C ILE A 142 -2.72 1.77 15.12
N ILE A 143 -1.80 0.90 15.50
CA ILE A 143 -1.52 0.60 16.91
C ILE A 143 -0.75 1.75 17.57
N SER A 144 0.27 2.31 16.92
CA SER A 144 1.06 3.40 17.51
C SER A 144 0.24 4.68 17.68
N GLN A 145 -0.70 4.93 16.77
CA GLN A 145 -1.50 6.15 16.80
C GLN A 145 -2.73 6.03 17.72
N LEU A 146 -3.42 4.89 17.71
CA LEU A 146 -4.65 4.70 18.48
C LEU A 146 -4.43 3.95 19.81
N GLY A 147 -3.38 3.16 19.92
CA GLY A 147 -3.14 2.25 21.05
C GLY A 147 -3.94 0.94 20.99
N PHE A 148 -4.84 0.78 20.03
CA PHE A 148 -5.71 -0.38 19.84
C PHE A 148 -6.09 -0.57 18.37
N ILE A 149 -6.68 -1.72 18.04
CA ILE A 149 -7.30 -1.97 16.74
C ILE A 149 -8.80 -1.65 16.88
N PRO A 150 -9.35 -0.69 16.12
CA PRO A 150 -10.78 -0.36 16.18
C PRO A 150 -11.65 -1.48 15.59
N ASP A 151 -12.86 -1.65 16.11
CA ASP A 151 -13.85 -2.58 15.56
C ASP A 151 -14.51 -2.02 14.29
N ASN A 152 -14.51 -0.70 14.13
CA ASN A 152 -15.04 -0.01 12.96
C ASN A 152 -14.09 1.13 12.56
N PRO A 153 -13.59 1.14 11.29
CA PRO A 153 -13.86 0.16 10.24
C PRO A 153 -13.25 -1.21 10.54
N GLU A 154 -13.96 -2.28 10.12
CA GLU A 154 -13.46 -3.64 10.31
C GLU A 154 -12.39 -3.99 9.27
N PHE A 155 -11.25 -4.49 9.75
CA PHE A 155 -10.18 -5.01 8.90
C PHE A 155 -10.00 -6.51 9.10
N ASN A 156 -9.77 -7.25 7.99
CA ASN A 156 -9.50 -8.69 8.00
C ASN A 156 -8.07 -9.02 7.56
N LEU A 157 -7.35 -8.03 7.06
CA LEU A 157 -5.94 -8.10 6.67
C LEU A 157 -5.18 -6.93 7.28
N PHE A 158 -4.00 -7.22 7.79
CA PHE A 158 -3.08 -6.24 8.35
C PHE A 158 -1.69 -6.43 7.75
N SER A 159 -1.06 -5.36 7.29
CA SER A 159 0.32 -5.41 6.86
C SER A 159 1.25 -5.39 8.09
N ILE A 160 2.32 -6.17 8.02
CA ILE A 160 3.34 -6.28 9.05
C ILE A 160 4.73 -6.11 8.45
N THR A 161 5.68 -5.64 9.25
CA THR A 161 7.07 -5.50 8.82
C THR A 161 7.74 -6.85 8.56
N ALA A 162 8.89 -6.84 7.89
CA ALA A 162 9.67 -8.03 7.59
C ALA A 162 10.07 -8.83 8.84
N ARG A 163 10.18 -8.18 10.00
CA ARG A 163 10.65 -8.77 11.27
C ARG A 163 9.54 -9.01 12.28
N ALA A 164 8.28 -8.72 11.95
CA ALA A 164 7.16 -8.87 12.85
C ALA A 164 7.01 -10.31 13.36
N ASN A 165 6.70 -10.43 14.66
CA ASN A 165 6.30 -11.68 15.28
C ASN A 165 4.78 -11.68 15.48
N THR A 166 4.06 -12.43 14.64
CA THR A 166 2.59 -12.48 14.63
C THR A 166 2.00 -13.08 15.91
N GLU A 167 2.67 -14.04 16.53
CA GLU A 167 2.21 -14.65 17.78
C GLU A 167 2.26 -13.64 18.94
N LEU A 168 3.35 -12.87 19.01
CA LEU A 168 3.50 -11.80 19.99
C LEU A 168 2.46 -10.68 19.77
N LEU A 169 2.22 -10.28 18.50
CA LEU A 169 1.18 -9.30 18.15
C LEU A 169 -0.21 -9.76 18.59
N ILE A 170 -0.59 -11.00 18.28
CA ILE A 170 -1.88 -11.57 18.67
C ILE A 170 -1.99 -11.67 20.19
N SER A 171 -0.91 -12.05 20.90
CA SER A 171 -0.90 -12.10 22.35
C SER A 171 -1.13 -10.73 22.99
N ARG A 172 -0.54 -9.68 22.40
CA ARG A 172 -0.66 -8.30 22.89
C ARG A 172 -1.97 -7.62 22.49
N TYR A 173 -2.49 -7.96 21.31
CA TYR A 173 -3.72 -7.42 20.74
C TYR A 173 -4.68 -8.55 20.34
N PRO A 174 -5.49 -9.06 21.28
CA PRO A 174 -6.37 -10.23 21.05
C PRO A 174 -7.40 -10.04 19.92
N SER A 175 -7.75 -8.80 19.56
CA SER A 175 -8.60 -8.47 18.40
C SER A 175 -8.02 -8.92 17.06
N LEU A 176 -6.71 -9.18 17.00
CA LEU A 176 -6.03 -9.75 15.82
C LEU A 176 -6.21 -11.27 15.68
N LYS A 177 -6.79 -11.93 16.68
CA LYS A 177 -6.99 -13.39 16.63
C LYS A 177 -7.94 -13.75 15.47
N GLY A 178 -7.49 -14.64 14.60
CA GLY A 178 -8.24 -15.08 13.42
C GLY A 178 -8.09 -14.19 12.18
N LYS A 179 -7.53 -13.00 12.33
CA LYS A 179 -7.22 -12.10 11.21
C LYS A 179 -6.04 -12.62 10.37
N SER A 180 -5.90 -12.10 9.17
CA SER A 180 -4.80 -12.45 8.26
C SER A 180 -3.72 -11.36 8.28
N PHE A 181 -2.49 -11.77 7.97
CA PHE A 181 -1.35 -10.85 7.91
C PHE A 181 -0.73 -10.89 6.51
N LEU A 182 -0.26 -9.73 6.05
CA LEU A 182 0.50 -9.55 4.82
C LEU A 182 1.88 -9.00 5.20
N ARG A 183 2.92 -9.78 4.95
CA ARG A 183 4.29 -9.29 5.06
C ARG A 183 4.71 -8.74 3.73
N ALA A 184 5.10 -7.48 3.71
CA ALA A 184 5.55 -6.77 2.52
C ALA A 184 6.90 -6.12 2.76
N SER A 185 7.56 -5.71 1.69
CA SER A 185 8.91 -5.12 1.79
C SER A 185 8.90 -3.71 2.34
N ASP A 186 7.85 -2.93 2.06
CA ASP A 186 7.81 -1.50 2.33
C ASP A 186 9.10 -0.81 1.84
N ALA A 187 9.41 -1.08 0.56
CA ALA A 187 10.72 -0.79 -0.02
C ALA A 187 10.84 0.66 -0.44
N HIS A 188 11.73 1.40 0.20
CA HIS A 188 12.11 2.77 -0.18
C HIS A 188 13.37 2.79 -1.08
N TYR A 189 14.14 1.72 -1.07
CA TYR A 189 15.33 1.52 -1.91
C TYR A 189 15.29 0.15 -2.58
N LEU A 190 16.01 0.00 -3.72
CA LEU A 190 16.09 -1.28 -4.43
C LEU A 190 16.62 -2.43 -3.56
N SER A 191 17.47 -2.12 -2.58
CA SER A 191 17.99 -3.11 -1.61
C SER A 191 16.90 -3.72 -0.72
N ASP A 192 15.82 -2.97 -0.48
CA ASP A 192 14.78 -3.37 0.45
C ASP A 192 13.76 -4.31 -0.20
N VAL A 193 13.73 -4.34 -1.54
CA VAL A 193 12.83 -5.21 -2.31
C VAL A 193 13.06 -6.67 -1.95
N GLY A 194 12.00 -7.32 -1.48
CA GLY A 194 12.04 -8.70 -1.05
C GLY A 194 12.57 -8.91 0.39
N SER A 195 12.75 -7.84 1.19
CA SER A 195 13.06 -7.95 2.63
C SER A 195 11.91 -8.60 3.41
N GLY A 196 10.66 -8.38 2.97
CA GLY A 196 9.46 -9.03 3.43
C GLY A 196 8.60 -9.47 2.25
N THR A 197 8.13 -10.71 2.28
CA THR A 197 7.24 -11.27 1.26
C THR A 197 6.22 -12.20 1.91
N SER A 198 5.09 -12.39 1.23
CA SER A 198 4.05 -13.36 1.58
C SER A 198 3.79 -14.30 0.42
N LYS A 199 3.42 -15.55 0.73
CA LYS A 199 2.87 -16.46 -0.26
C LYS A 199 1.35 -16.38 -0.23
N ILE A 200 0.73 -16.08 -1.36
CA ILE A 200 -0.72 -15.89 -1.45
C ILE A 200 -1.30 -16.95 -2.38
N LEU A 201 -2.20 -17.77 -1.86
CA LEU A 201 -2.94 -18.73 -2.65
C LEU A 201 -4.27 -18.09 -3.06
N VAL A 202 -4.40 -17.77 -4.33
CA VAL A 202 -5.56 -17.10 -4.96
C VAL A 202 -5.85 -17.70 -6.32
N LYS A 203 -6.99 -17.36 -6.92
CA LYS A 203 -7.33 -17.78 -8.29
C LYS A 203 -6.53 -16.96 -9.31
N GLU A 204 -6.38 -15.67 -9.05
CA GLU A 204 -5.62 -14.73 -9.86
C GLU A 204 -5.11 -13.58 -8.99
N PRO A 205 -3.97 -12.94 -9.31
CA PRO A 205 -3.48 -11.79 -8.55
C PRO A 205 -4.37 -10.55 -8.78
N SER A 206 -5.17 -10.19 -7.76
CA SER A 206 -6.06 -9.03 -7.78
C SER A 206 -6.37 -8.54 -6.35
N ALA A 207 -6.77 -7.28 -6.20
CA ALA A 207 -7.18 -6.72 -4.92
C ALA A 207 -8.41 -7.45 -4.35
N TYR A 208 -9.34 -7.85 -5.23
CA TYR A 208 -10.49 -8.68 -4.85
C TYR A 208 -10.04 -10.03 -4.29
N GLU A 209 -9.17 -10.75 -4.99
CA GLU A 209 -8.67 -12.05 -4.55
C GLU A 209 -7.82 -11.94 -3.26
N LEU A 210 -7.08 -10.84 -3.09
CA LEU A 210 -6.38 -10.55 -1.84
C LEU A 210 -7.38 -10.39 -0.67
N ALA A 211 -8.50 -9.70 -0.90
CA ALA A 211 -9.57 -9.57 0.10
C ALA A 211 -10.20 -10.93 0.42
N GLN A 212 -10.42 -11.79 -0.59
CA GLN A 212 -10.93 -13.16 -0.38
C GLN A 212 -9.90 -14.03 0.39
N ALA A 213 -8.61 -13.87 0.12
CA ALA A 213 -7.55 -14.56 0.84
C ALA A 213 -7.46 -14.11 2.30
N ALA A 214 -7.70 -12.82 2.57
CA ALA A 214 -7.80 -12.28 3.93
C ALA A 214 -8.91 -12.95 4.75
N LEU A 215 -10.04 -13.24 4.11
CA LEU A 215 -11.20 -13.95 4.68
C LEU A 215 -11.03 -15.49 4.68
N LYS A 216 -9.95 -16.01 4.12
CA LYS A 216 -9.70 -17.45 3.93
C LYS A 216 -10.83 -18.16 3.14
N ALA A 217 -11.49 -17.42 2.24
CA ALA A 217 -12.64 -17.87 1.49
C ALA A 217 -12.27 -18.93 0.44
N GLU A 218 -13.03 -20.02 0.36
CA GLU A 218 -12.91 -21.07 -0.67
C GLU A 218 -11.47 -21.61 -0.84
N GLY A 219 -10.75 -21.81 0.26
CA GLY A 219 -9.39 -22.35 0.25
C GLY A 219 -8.27 -21.35 -0.05
N ARG A 220 -8.60 -20.08 -0.32
CA ARG A 220 -7.60 -19.00 -0.43
C ARG A 220 -6.93 -18.76 0.90
N LYS A 221 -5.67 -18.33 0.88
CA LYS A 221 -4.92 -18.02 2.11
C LYS A 221 -3.69 -17.14 1.85
N ILE A 222 -3.26 -16.46 2.89
CA ILE A 222 -2.00 -15.73 2.96
C ILE A 222 -1.10 -16.46 3.98
N VAL A 223 0.16 -16.67 3.61
CA VAL A 223 1.20 -17.27 4.47
C VAL A 223 2.36 -16.29 4.58
N VAL A 224 2.71 -15.88 5.79
CA VAL A 224 3.77 -14.93 6.15
C VAL A 224 4.95 -15.63 6.83
#